data_009c848e466de1129fe2ef402aee4f86
#
_entry.id   009c848e466de1129fe2ef402aee4f86
#
_cell.length_a   1.000
_cell.length_b   1.000
_cell.length_c   1.000
_cell.angle_alpha   90.00
_cell.angle_beta   90.00
_cell.angle_gamma   90.00
#
_symmetry.space_group_name_H-M   'P 1'
#
loop_
_entity.id
_entity.type
_entity.pdbx_description
1 polymer ?
#
loop_
_entity_poly.entity_id
_entity_poly.type
_entity_poly.pdbx_seq_one_letter_code
_entity_poly.pdbx_strand_id
1 'polypeptide(L)'
;MPRPISVLIHLEALQHNIARMREAAQGRTLWAVVKANAYGHGLENAVRGFAQADGLALIEVREAQRARAAGWTKRILMIEGFFDEGDIAELERLDVEPVVHSRWQIELLKKTSHTNLKVHLKVNSGMNRLGFLPDQAAAVIEEINAIEGVKVVDIVTHFANAEQDFDGKGPVTVAKQLERMKPLLADYDACMANSAATLLHPQVGGVGVRGGIVLYGVSPDASVTSEQLGLKPAMTLSADIIAVREIEPGEAVGYGSRWIAKRPTRLAVVACGYADGYPRSMPDGSPTWVEGKIAPLVGAVSMDMLTIDVTDIPQARVGSRVELWGEHIPVNDLASRCGTIGYELLCAVASRVPVISD
;
A
#
# COMPACT_ATOMS: atom_id res chain seq x y z
N MET A 1 -19.47 23.83 9.32
CA MET A 1 -19.14 22.95 8.16
C MET A 1 -17.77 22.34 8.40
N PRO A 2 -17.51 21.10 8.04
CA PRO A 2 -16.18 20.53 8.13
C PRO A 2 -15.22 21.31 7.23
N ARG A 3 -13.90 21.12 7.43
CA ARG A 3 -12.88 21.70 6.52
C ARG A 3 -13.11 21.18 5.10
N PRO A 4 -12.90 22.00 4.07
CA PRO A 4 -13.15 21.63 2.68
C PRO A 4 -12.00 20.80 2.09
N ILE A 5 -11.77 19.64 2.68
CA ILE A 5 -10.81 18.62 2.27
C ILE A 5 -11.49 17.26 2.32
N SER A 6 -11.17 16.37 1.39
CA SER A 6 -11.66 15.00 1.39
C SER A 6 -10.76 14.07 0.59
N VAL A 7 -10.85 12.79 0.92
CA VAL A 7 -10.39 11.68 0.10
C VAL A 7 -11.61 11.06 -0.57
N LEU A 8 -11.56 10.92 -1.89
CA LEU A 8 -12.50 10.12 -2.66
C LEU A 8 -11.86 8.78 -3.03
N ILE A 9 -12.52 7.69 -2.69
CA ILE A 9 -12.13 6.33 -3.06
C ILE A 9 -12.97 5.87 -4.24
N HIS A 10 -12.29 5.52 -5.33
CA HIS A 10 -12.89 5.07 -6.57
C HIS A 10 -13.07 3.54 -6.56
N LEU A 11 -14.27 3.07 -6.26
CA LEU A 11 -14.57 1.63 -6.18
C LEU A 11 -14.38 0.91 -7.51
N GLU A 12 -14.76 1.53 -8.60
CA GLU A 12 -14.54 0.98 -9.94
C GLU A 12 -13.05 0.82 -10.26
N ALA A 13 -12.18 1.73 -9.75
CA ALA A 13 -10.75 1.61 -9.91
C ALA A 13 -10.19 0.42 -9.10
N LEU A 14 -10.66 0.22 -7.87
CA LEU A 14 -10.29 -0.97 -7.07
C LEU A 14 -10.69 -2.26 -7.79
N GLN A 15 -11.92 -2.32 -8.34
CA GLN A 15 -12.44 -3.47 -9.10
C GLN A 15 -11.64 -3.71 -10.40
N HIS A 16 -11.27 -2.65 -11.10
CA HIS A 16 -10.43 -2.73 -12.29
C HIS A 16 -9.03 -3.27 -11.96
N ASN A 17 -8.41 -2.73 -10.91
CA ASN A 17 -7.04 -3.11 -10.54
C ASN A 17 -6.96 -4.56 -10.04
N ILE A 18 -7.94 -5.04 -9.28
CA ILE A 18 -7.97 -6.45 -8.87
C ILE A 18 -8.17 -7.38 -10.06
N ALA A 19 -8.97 -6.99 -11.06
CA ALA A 19 -9.14 -7.76 -12.30
C ALA A 19 -7.82 -7.84 -13.08
N ARG A 20 -7.08 -6.74 -13.22
CA ARG A 20 -5.74 -6.73 -13.81
C ARG A 20 -4.77 -7.65 -13.07
N MET A 21 -4.79 -7.61 -11.74
CA MET A 21 -3.95 -8.48 -10.93
C MET A 21 -4.38 -9.96 -11.05
N ARG A 22 -5.67 -10.25 -11.20
CA ARG A 22 -6.21 -11.59 -11.44
C ARG A 22 -5.71 -12.17 -12.76
N GLU A 23 -5.69 -11.38 -13.83
CA GLU A 23 -5.10 -11.78 -15.11
C GLU A 23 -3.61 -12.14 -14.96
N ALA A 24 -2.83 -11.28 -14.29
CA ALA A 24 -1.42 -11.52 -14.04
C ALA A 24 -1.15 -12.71 -13.10
N ALA A 25 -2.10 -13.05 -12.24
CA ALA A 25 -2.01 -14.20 -11.35
C ALA A 25 -2.11 -15.54 -12.10
N GLN A 26 -2.67 -15.58 -13.31
CA GLN A 26 -2.71 -16.78 -14.18
C GLN A 26 -3.27 -18.04 -13.46
N GLY A 27 -4.38 -17.90 -12.76
CA GLY A 27 -5.03 -18.99 -12.02
C GLY A 27 -4.46 -19.28 -10.62
N ARG A 28 -3.36 -18.64 -10.22
CA ARG A 28 -2.82 -18.74 -8.85
C ARG A 28 -3.76 -18.09 -7.84
N THR A 29 -3.70 -18.53 -6.59
CA THR A 29 -4.42 -17.89 -5.47
C THR A 29 -4.04 -16.41 -5.37
N LEU A 30 -5.02 -15.52 -5.44
CA LEU A 30 -4.82 -14.08 -5.34
C LEU A 30 -5.19 -13.57 -3.94
N TRP A 31 -4.19 -13.20 -3.17
CA TRP A 31 -4.32 -12.52 -1.90
C TRP A 31 -4.31 -11.01 -2.10
N ALA A 32 -5.40 -10.33 -1.77
CA ALA A 32 -5.46 -8.88 -1.75
C ALA A 32 -4.92 -8.35 -0.41
N VAL A 33 -3.81 -7.63 -0.46
CA VAL A 33 -3.17 -7.07 0.76
C VAL A 33 -3.89 -5.80 1.18
N VAL A 34 -4.54 -5.85 2.35
CA VAL A 34 -5.43 -4.78 2.87
C VAL A 34 -4.99 -4.23 4.23
N LYS A 35 -3.76 -4.51 4.67
CA LYS A 35 -3.18 -3.97 5.90
C LYS A 35 -3.14 -2.44 5.89
N ALA A 36 -2.93 -1.83 7.05
CA ALA A 36 -2.91 -0.37 7.23
C ALA A 36 -4.19 0.30 6.70
N ASN A 37 -5.35 -0.25 7.11
CA ASN A 37 -6.66 0.21 6.66
C ASN A 37 -6.77 0.25 5.12
N ALA A 38 -6.34 -0.83 4.46
CA ALA A 38 -6.27 -0.95 3.01
C ALA A 38 -5.43 0.17 2.37
N TYR A 39 -4.19 0.36 2.85
CA TYR A 39 -3.29 1.43 2.39
C TYR A 39 -3.98 2.81 2.43
N GLY A 40 -4.75 3.09 3.49
CA GLY A 40 -5.48 4.34 3.66
C GLY A 40 -6.82 4.46 2.91
N HIS A 41 -7.19 3.45 2.10
CA HIS A 41 -8.43 3.49 1.29
C HIS A 41 -9.69 3.09 2.07
N GLY A 42 -9.53 2.58 3.30
CA GLY A 42 -10.62 2.02 4.08
C GLY A 42 -10.84 0.52 3.81
N LEU A 43 -10.77 -0.28 4.87
CA LEU A 43 -10.89 -1.73 4.77
C LEU A 43 -12.23 -2.17 4.17
N GLU A 44 -13.31 -1.49 4.54
CA GLU A 44 -14.66 -1.78 4.04
C GLU A 44 -14.79 -1.50 2.53
N ASN A 45 -14.14 -0.46 2.03
CA ASN A 45 -14.06 -0.17 0.59
C ASN A 45 -13.26 -1.26 -0.14
N ALA A 46 -12.14 -1.73 0.46
CA ALA A 46 -11.35 -2.82 -0.10
C ALA A 46 -12.15 -4.14 -0.13
N VAL A 47 -12.92 -4.46 0.90
CA VAL A 47 -13.81 -5.63 0.90
C VAL A 47 -14.80 -5.58 -0.26
N ARG A 48 -15.39 -4.40 -0.53
CA ARG A 48 -16.30 -4.19 -1.67
C ARG A 48 -15.59 -4.24 -3.02
N GLY A 49 -14.40 -3.62 -3.10
CA GLY A 49 -13.63 -3.51 -4.34
C GLY A 49 -12.95 -4.82 -4.75
N PHE A 50 -12.52 -5.64 -3.78
CA PHE A 50 -11.70 -6.83 -4.05
C PHE A 50 -12.48 -8.14 -4.01
N ALA A 51 -13.75 -8.14 -4.35
CA ALA A 51 -14.60 -9.35 -4.38
C ALA A 51 -14.02 -10.48 -5.27
N GLN A 52 -13.17 -10.16 -6.25
CA GLN A 52 -12.51 -11.15 -7.11
C GLN A 52 -11.26 -11.79 -6.48
N ALA A 53 -10.76 -11.32 -5.33
CA ALA A 53 -9.67 -11.97 -4.61
C ALA A 53 -10.13 -13.34 -4.04
N ASP A 54 -9.18 -14.27 -3.90
CA ASP A 54 -9.43 -15.54 -3.22
C ASP A 54 -9.30 -15.39 -1.71
N GLY A 55 -8.53 -14.41 -1.26
CA GLY A 55 -8.35 -14.07 0.15
C GLY A 55 -7.88 -12.64 0.35
N LEU A 56 -8.07 -12.13 1.56
CA LEU A 56 -7.45 -10.89 2.04
C LEU A 56 -6.16 -11.22 2.78
N ALA A 57 -5.20 -10.31 2.77
CA ALA A 57 -3.97 -10.43 3.53
C ALA A 57 -3.76 -9.15 4.37
N LEU A 58 -3.65 -9.32 5.68
CA LEU A 58 -3.63 -8.24 6.67
C LEU A 58 -2.68 -8.57 7.83
N ILE A 59 -2.57 -7.70 8.84
CA ILE A 59 -1.59 -7.88 9.93
C ILE A 59 -2.18 -7.80 11.34
N GLU A 60 -3.43 -7.35 11.50
CA GLU A 60 -4.05 -7.16 12.79
C GLU A 60 -5.35 -7.96 12.94
N VAL A 61 -5.56 -8.57 14.12
CA VAL A 61 -6.80 -9.29 14.45
C VAL A 61 -8.02 -8.37 14.28
N ARG A 62 -7.92 -7.09 14.66
CA ARG A 62 -8.99 -6.11 14.48
C ARG A 62 -9.36 -5.87 13.02
N GLU A 63 -8.38 -5.90 12.11
CA GLU A 63 -8.65 -5.82 10.67
C GLU A 63 -9.42 -7.06 10.19
N ALA A 64 -9.06 -8.26 10.68
CA ALA A 64 -9.80 -9.49 10.36
C ALA A 64 -11.25 -9.44 10.88
N GLN A 65 -11.46 -8.97 12.10
CA GLN A 65 -12.80 -8.75 12.67
C GLN A 65 -13.64 -7.79 11.81
N ARG A 66 -13.05 -6.65 11.43
CA ARG A 66 -13.71 -5.67 10.55
C ARG A 66 -14.03 -6.23 9.17
N ALA A 67 -13.09 -6.99 8.57
CA ALA A 67 -13.33 -7.63 7.26
C ALA A 67 -14.50 -8.61 7.33
N ARG A 68 -14.58 -9.45 8.39
CA ARG A 68 -15.71 -10.36 8.62
C ARG A 68 -17.01 -9.60 8.83
N ALA A 69 -17.00 -8.54 9.66
CA ALA A 69 -18.16 -7.68 9.88
C ALA A 69 -18.63 -6.95 8.60
N ALA A 70 -17.71 -6.61 7.69
CA ALA A 70 -18.01 -6.06 6.38
C ALA A 70 -18.52 -7.10 5.35
N GLY A 71 -18.67 -8.36 5.74
CA GLY A 71 -19.23 -9.43 4.90
C GLY A 71 -18.19 -10.26 4.13
N TRP A 72 -16.89 -10.16 4.43
CA TRP A 72 -15.89 -11.01 3.81
C TRP A 72 -15.97 -12.46 4.34
N THR A 73 -16.31 -13.40 3.49
CA THR A 73 -16.50 -14.82 3.85
C THR A 73 -15.38 -15.75 3.35
N LYS A 74 -14.48 -15.25 2.50
CA LYS A 74 -13.38 -16.04 1.94
C LYS A 74 -12.17 -16.05 2.89
N ARG A 75 -11.07 -16.66 2.45
CA ARG A 75 -9.82 -16.81 3.21
C ARG A 75 -9.27 -15.46 3.69
N ILE A 76 -8.61 -15.49 4.83
CA ILE A 76 -7.83 -14.34 5.36
C ILE A 76 -6.47 -14.87 5.78
N LEU A 77 -5.40 -14.22 5.30
CA LEU A 77 -4.00 -14.49 5.63
C LEU A 77 -3.50 -13.41 6.60
N MET A 78 -3.07 -13.81 7.79
CA MET A 78 -2.39 -12.94 8.75
C MET A 78 -0.88 -12.96 8.48
N ILE A 79 -0.36 -11.93 7.78
CA ILE A 79 0.99 -11.95 7.20
C ILE A 79 2.12 -11.92 8.26
N GLU A 80 1.85 -11.33 9.43
CA GLU A 80 2.79 -11.27 10.56
C GLU A 80 2.48 -12.32 11.64
N GLY A 81 1.41 -13.10 11.45
CA GLY A 81 1.00 -14.14 12.37
C GLY A 81 0.28 -13.57 13.61
N PHE A 82 0.67 -14.05 14.77
CA PHE A 82 0.07 -13.75 16.07
C PHE A 82 1.15 -13.39 17.08
N PHE A 83 0.77 -12.70 18.15
CA PHE A 83 1.70 -12.19 19.16
C PHE A 83 1.46 -12.78 20.57
N ASP A 84 0.25 -13.33 20.84
CA ASP A 84 -0.08 -13.98 22.07
C ASP A 84 -1.13 -15.11 21.87
N GLU A 85 -1.49 -15.79 22.97
CA GLU A 85 -2.47 -16.89 22.97
C GLU A 85 -3.90 -16.39 22.65
N GLY A 86 -4.21 -15.14 23.01
CA GLY A 86 -5.50 -14.51 22.73
C GLY A 86 -5.68 -14.27 21.23
N ASP A 87 -4.61 -13.83 20.54
CA ASP A 87 -4.61 -13.70 19.09
C ASP A 87 -4.91 -15.04 18.42
N ILE A 88 -4.27 -16.14 18.85
CA ILE A 88 -4.46 -17.47 18.28
C ILE A 88 -5.93 -17.88 18.38
N ALA A 89 -6.54 -17.72 19.55
CA ALA A 89 -7.95 -18.06 19.77
C ALA A 89 -8.89 -17.25 18.84
N GLU A 90 -8.60 -15.97 18.64
CA GLU A 90 -9.37 -15.13 17.71
C GLU A 90 -9.16 -15.50 16.26
N LEU A 91 -7.94 -15.85 15.85
CA LEU A 91 -7.65 -16.31 14.48
C LEU A 91 -8.43 -17.58 14.14
N GLU A 92 -8.47 -18.55 15.05
CA GLU A 92 -9.29 -19.77 14.87
C GLU A 92 -10.78 -19.44 14.80
N ARG A 93 -11.28 -18.61 15.72
CA ARG A 93 -12.69 -18.17 15.74
C ARG A 93 -13.11 -17.48 14.43
N LEU A 94 -12.19 -16.74 13.81
CA LEU A 94 -12.43 -15.97 12.59
C LEU A 94 -12.07 -16.73 11.32
N ASP A 95 -11.61 -17.97 11.42
CA ASP A 95 -11.07 -18.77 10.29
C ASP A 95 -10.01 -17.97 9.52
N VAL A 96 -8.94 -17.59 10.21
CA VAL A 96 -7.81 -16.83 9.68
C VAL A 96 -6.56 -17.69 9.70
N GLU A 97 -5.80 -17.67 8.62
CA GLU A 97 -4.60 -18.46 8.41
C GLU A 97 -3.36 -17.62 8.76
N PRO A 98 -2.67 -17.88 9.90
CA PRO A 98 -1.49 -17.08 10.26
C PRO A 98 -0.22 -17.57 9.57
N VAL A 99 0.71 -16.61 9.36
CA VAL A 99 2.09 -16.90 8.98
C VAL A 99 2.92 -17.13 10.25
N VAL A 100 3.66 -18.22 10.30
CA VAL A 100 4.65 -18.53 11.35
C VAL A 100 6.05 -18.18 10.83
N HIS A 101 6.78 -17.35 11.56
CA HIS A 101 8.06 -16.81 11.11
C HIS A 101 9.19 -16.91 12.16
N SER A 102 8.88 -17.36 13.36
CA SER A 102 9.82 -17.38 14.49
C SER A 102 9.55 -18.52 15.46
N ARG A 103 10.59 -18.97 16.16
CA ARG A 103 10.51 -20.06 17.16
C ARG A 103 9.53 -19.76 18.28
N TRP A 104 9.46 -18.52 18.76
CA TRP A 104 8.54 -18.15 19.84
C TRP A 104 7.08 -18.36 19.47
N GLN A 105 6.69 -18.21 18.17
CA GLN A 105 5.35 -18.52 17.71
C GLN A 105 5.06 -20.03 17.77
N ILE A 106 6.04 -20.87 17.42
CA ILE A 106 5.88 -22.32 17.54
C ILE A 106 5.68 -22.71 19.01
N GLU A 107 6.42 -22.09 19.93
CA GLU A 107 6.25 -22.36 21.36
C GLU A 107 4.88 -21.90 21.91
N LEU A 108 4.29 -20.84 21.32
CA LEU A 108 2.91 -20.46 21.64
C LEU A 108 1.92 -21.48 21.09
N LEU A 109 2.08 -21.97 19.86
CA LEU A 109 1.23 -23.03 19.29
C LEU A 109 1.26 -24.30 20.14
N LYS A 110 2.41 -24.70 20.68
CA LYS A 110 2.53 -25.87 21.56
C LYS A 110 1.79 -25.73 22.88
N LYS A 111 1.54 -24.51 23.33
CA LYS A 111 0.86 -24.22 24.61
C LYS A 111 -0.67 -24.09 24.47
N THR A 112 -1.15 -23.94 23.27
CA THR A 112 -2.57 -23.78 22.95
C THR A 112 -3.16 -25.05 22.35
N SER A 113 -4.48 -25.23 22.44
CA SER A 113 -5.19 -26.35 21.80
C SER A 113 -5.79 -25.90 20.49
N HIS A 114 -5.66 -26.70 19.46
CA HIS A 114 -6.11 -26.37 18.10
C HIS A 114 -7.07 -27.43 17.57
N THR A 115 -8.01 -26.98 16.71
CA THR A 115 -8.95 -27.90 16.03
C THR A 115 -8.55 -28.15 14.58
N ASN A 116 -8.24 -27.09 13.85
CA ASN A 116 -7.86 -27.17 12.42
C ASN A 116 -7.18 -25.86 11.99
N LEU A 117 -6.12 -25.47 12.68
CA LEU A 117 -5.38 -24.24 12.37
C LEU A 117 -4.47 -24.48 11.17
N LYS A 118 -4.75 -23.78 10.06
CA LYS A 118 -3.90 -23.77 8.88
C LYS A 118 -2.88 -22.64 9.03
N VAL A 119 -1.60 -22.97 8.92
CA VAL A 119 -0.51 -21.98 9.02
C VAL A 119 0.35 -21.97 7.76
N HIS A 120 0.96 -20.83 7.49
CA HIS A 120 1.93 -20.66 6.41
C HIS A 120 3.32 -20.46 6.99
N LEU A 121 4.34 -21.20 6.52
CA LEU A 121 5.68 -21.01 7.04
C LEU A 121 6.40 -19.89 6.29
N LYS A 122 6.89 -18.89 6.99
CA LYS A 122 7.73 -17.84 6.43
C LYS A 122 9.16 -18.32 6.22
N VAL A 123 9.64 -18.24 4.97
CA VAL A 123 11.02 -18.55 4.61
C VAL A 123 11.77 -17.26 4.22
N ASN A 124 12.91 -17.04 4.83
CA ASN A 124 13.81 -15.93 4.50
C ASN A 124 14.72 -16.31 3.33
N SER A 125 14.30 -15.98 2.14
CA SER A 125 15.09 -16.21 0.93
C SER A 125 16.16 -15.14 0.66
N GLY A 126 16.25 -14.09 1.52
CA GLY A 126 17.28 -13.05 1.38
C GLY A 126 16.85 -11.63 1.72
N MET A 127 15.60 -11.38 2.06
CA MET A 127 15.13 -10.06 2.51
C MET A 127 15.61 -9.72 3.93
N ASN A 128 15.94 -10.74 4.73
CA ASN A 128 16.50 -10.63 6.09
C ASN A 128 15.65 -9.81 7.06
N ARG A 129 14.32 -9.98 6.98
CA ARG A 129 13.36 -9.32 7.87
C ARG A 129 12.67 -10.30 8.81
N LEU A 130 12.03 -11.33 8.30
CA LEU A 130 11.33 -12.37 9.04
C LEU A 130 11.47 -13.73 8.33
N GLY A 131 11.36 -14.82 9.09
CA GLY A 131 11.30 -16.18 8.54
C GLY A 131 12.52 -17.04 8.86
N PHE A 132 12.34 -18.32 8.69
CA PHE A 132 13.38 -19.34 8.86
C PHE A 132 14.28 -19.41 7.62
N LEU A 133 15.52 -19.85 7.80
CA LEU A 133 16.39 -20.09 6.64
C LEU A 133 15.87 -21.27 5.81
N PRO A 134 16.13 -21.32 4.50
CA PRO A 134 15.64 -22.39 3.64
C PRO A 134 16.06 -23.80 4.11
N ASP A 135 17.27 -23.97 4.63
CA ASP A 135 17.78 -25.24 5.15
C ASP A 135 17.12 -25.69 6.46
N GLN A 136 16.47 -24.78 7.17
CA GLN A 136 15.72 -25.07 8.40
C GLN A 136 14.25 -25.43 8.12
N ALA A 137 13.73 -25.03 6.96
CA ALA A 137 12.29 -25.03 6.69
C ALA A 137 11.64 -26.42 6.84
N ALA A 138 12.24 -27.47 6.30
CA ALA A 138 11.69 -28.83 6.36
C ALA A 138 11.51 -29.31 7.81
N ALA A 139 12.55 -29.18 8.63
CA ALA A 139 12.50 -29.57 10.04
C ALA A 139 11.47 -28.75 10.84
N VAL A 140 11.34 -27.45 10.53
CA VAL A 140 10.33 -26.58 11.15
C VAL A 140 8.92 -26.96 10.74
N ILE A 141 8.70 -27.33 9.48
CA ILE A 141 7.39 -27.81 9.00
C ILE A 141 7.00 -29.11 9.71
N GLU A 142 7.93 -30.06 9.85
CA GLU A 142 7.69 -31.30 10.59
C GLU A 142 7.33 -31.03 12.05
N GLU A 143 8.07 -30.11 12.69
CA GLU A 143 7.81 -29.71 14.09
C GLU A 143 6.42 -29.10 14.27
N ILE A 144 6.01 -28.19 13.36
CA ILE A 144 4.68 -27.55 13.42
C ILE A 144 3.59 -28.59 13.14
N ASN A 145 3.77 -29.45 12.14
CA ASN A 145 2.78 -30.48 11.80
C ASN A 145 2.63 -31.58 12.87
N ALA A 146 3.60 -31.69 13.79
CA ALA A 146 3.50 -32.58 14.96
C ALA A 146 2.59 -32.01 16.07
N ILE A 147 2.21 -30.73 15.99
CA ILE A 147 1.27 -30.11 16.93
C ILE A 147 -0.16 -30.52 16.52
N GLU A 148 -0.89 -31.15 17.44
CA GLU A 148 -2.26 -31.61 17.20
C GLU A 148 -3.15 -30.44 16.73
N GLY A 149 -3.91 -30.64 15.65
CA GLY A 149 -4.81 -29.64 15.09
C GLY A 149 -4.15 -28.51 14.30
N VAL A 150 -2.81 -28.52 14.10
CA VAL A 150 -2.08 -27.53 13.30
C VAL A 150 -1.55 -28.15 12.02
N LYS A 151 -1.66 -27.44 10.90
CA LYS A 151 -1.14 -27.90 9.60
C LYS A 151 -0.48 -26.76 8.83
N VAL A 152 0.76 -26.95 8.40
CA VAL A 152 1.42 -26.08 7.41
C VAL A 152 0.82 -26.36 6.04
N VAL A 153 0.26 -25.34 5.39
CA VAL A 153 -0.41 -25.46 4.08
C VAL A 153 0.48 -25.05 2.90
N ASP A 154 1.34 -24.07 3.09
CA ASP A 154 2.35 -23.67 2.11
C ASP A 154 3.51 -22.91 2.80
N ILE A 155 4.52 -22.56 2.02
CA ILE A 155 5.61 -21.67 2.44
C ILE A 155 5.45 -20.29 1.79
N VAL A 156 5.83 -19.24 2.52
CA VAL A 156 5.73 -17.86 2.07
C VAL A 156 7.10 -17.18 2.10
N THR A 157 7.51 -16.53 1.03
CA THR A 157 8.67 -15.64 1.04
C THR A 157 8.31 -14.23 0.56
N HIS A 158 9.28 -13.32 0.51
CA HIS A 158 9.10 -11.97 -0.01
C HIS A 158 10.34 -11.50 -0.75
N PHE A 159 10.17 -11.00 -1.96
CA PHE A 159 11.25 -10.45 -2.75
C PHE A 159 11.62 -9.05 -2.24
N ALA A 160 12.92 -8.82 -2.09
CA ALA A 160 13.43 -7.56 -1.57
C ALA A 160 13.49 -6.45 -2.62
N ASN A 161 13.74 -6.82 -3.87
CA ASN A 161 14.05 -5.89 -4.96
C ASN A 161 13.32 -6.25 -6.26
N ALA A 162 12.08 -6.75 -6.18
CA ALA A 162 11.34 -7.13 -7.39
C ALA A 162 10.94 -5.93 -8.25
N GLU A 163 10.86 -4.74 -7.67
CA GLU A 163 10.64 -3.46 -8.34
C GLU A 163 11.88 -2.94 -9.08
N GLN A 164 13.08 -3.32 -8.63
CA GLN A 164 14.35 -2.88 -9.20
C GLN A 164 15.35 -4.04 -9.14
N ASP A 165 15.23 -5.01 -10.03
CA ASP A 165 16.07 -6.23 -9.98
C ASP A 165 17.56 -6.00 -10.33
N PHE A 166 18.00 -4.74 -10.43
CA PHE A 166 19.37 -4.30 -10.68
C PHE A 166 20.03 -5.04 -11.86
N ASP A 167 19.30 -5.33 -12.93
CA ASP A 167 19.74 -6.15 -14.07
C ASP A 167 20.37 -7.51 -13.65
N GLY A 168 19.86 -8.10 -12.57
CA GLY A 168 20.37 -9.34 -11.99
C GLY A 168 21.72 -9.21 -11.28
N LYS A 169 22.28 -8.01 -11.13
CA LYS A 169 23.65 -7.78 -10.58
C LYS A 169 23.67 -7.37 -9.11
N GLY A 170 22.56 -7.03 -8.53
CA GLY A 170 22.48 -6.61 -7.12
C GLY A 170 22.89 -7.72 -6.13
N PRO A 171 23.10 -7.36 -4.83
CA PRO A 171 23.43 -8.33 -3.79
C PRO A 171 22.31 -9.33 -3.53
N VAL A 172 21.05 -8.89 -3.67
CA VAL A 172 19.83 -9.69 -3.52
C VAL A 172 18.92 -9.42 -4.71
N THR A 173 18.87 -10.35 -5.67
CA THR A 173 17.99 -10.28 -6.85
C THR A 173 16.85 -11.28 -6.75
N VAL A 174 15.82 -11.14 -7.58
CA VAL A 174 14.74 -12.12 -7.70
C VAL A 174 15.32 -13.50 -8.02
N ALA A 175 16.25 -13.59 -8.98
CA ALA A 175 16.90 -14.85 -9.36
C ALA A 175 17.65 -15.51 -8.20
N LYS A 176 18.43 -14.74 -7.42
CA LYS A 176 19.13 -15.27 -6.23
C LYS A 176 18.18 -15.74 -5.14
N GLN A 177 17.07 -15.04 -4.94
CA GLN A 177 16.05 -15.46 -3.97
C GLN A 177 15.33 -16.73 -4.44
N LEU A 178 15.03 -16.86 -5.73
CA LEU A 178 14.45 -18.08 -6.32
C LEU A 178 15.41 -19.27 -6.18
N GLU A 179 16.70 -19.09 -6.47
CA GLU A 179 17.69 -20.17 -6.31
C GLU A 179 17.76 -20.68 -4.87
N ARG A 180 17.67 -19.78 -3.89
CA ARG A 180 17.63 -20.19 -2.46
C ARG A 180 16.34 -20.93 -2.09
N MET A 181 15.22 -20.63 -2.77
CA MET A 181 13.95 -21.32 -2.53
C MET A 181 13.87 -22.67 -3.25
N LYS A 182 14.62 -22.85 -4.33
CA LYS A 182 14.54 -24.01 -5.22
C LYS A 182 14.55 -25.38 -4.52
N PRO A 183 15.39 -25.64 -3.49
CA PRO A 183 15.37 -26.92 -2.80
C PRO A 183 14.02 -27.26 -2.13
N LEU A 184 13.25 -26.23 -1.77
CA LEU A 184 11.97 -26.39 -1.09
C LEU A 184 10.79 -26.54 -2.08
N LEU A 185 10.93 -26.04 -3.30
CA LEU A 185 9.83 -26.00 -4.28
C LEU A 185 9.49 -27.37 -4.88
N ALA A 186 10.32 -28.40 -4.64
CA ALA A 186 10.03 -29.77 -5.04
C ALA A 186 8.98 -30.43 -4.11
N ASP A 187 8.99 -30.04 -2.82
CA ASP A 187 8.22 -30.73 -1.79
C ASP A 187 7.08 -29.87 -1.21
N TYR A 188 7.16 -28.54 -1.38
CA TYR A 188 6.23 -27.59 -0.76
C TYR A 188 5.66 -26.59 -1.76
N ASP A 189 4.38 -26.37 -1.68
CA ASP A 189 3.71 -25.26 -2.33
C ASP A 189 4.24 -23.92 -1.78
N ALA A 190 4.40 -22.92 -2.65
CA ALA A 190 4.99 -21.63 -2.25
C ALA A 190 4.18 -20.43 -2.75
N CYS A 191 3.86 -19.50 -1.85
CA CYS A 191 3.31 -18.19 -2.20
C CYS A 191 4.43 -17.13 -2.14
N MET A 192 5.02 -16.79 -3.29
CA MET A 192 6.26 -15.98 -3.35
C MET A 192 6.04 -14.56 -3.84
N ALA A 193 5.28 -14.39 -4.93
CA ALA A 193 5.19 -13.13 -5.66
C ALA A 193 4.44 -12.03 -4.89
N ASN A 194 5.04 -10.84 -4.78
CA ASN A 194 4.39 -9.59 -4.44
C ASN A 194 3.87 -8.88 -5.71
N SER A 195 3.38 -7.65 -5.61
CA SER A 195 2.90 -6.86 -6.75
C SER A 195 3.92 -6.76 -7.89
N ALA A 196 5.14 -6.34 -7.58
CA ALA A 196 6.21 -6.18 -8.56
C ALA A 196 6.60 -7.52 -9.19
N ALA A 197 6.83 -8.55 -8.37
CA ALA A 197 7.17 -9.88 -8.88
C ALA A 197 6.08 -10.45 -9.79
N THR A 198 4.81 -10.20 -9.50
CA THR A 198 3.71 -10.70 -10.32
C THR A 198 3.64 -10.02 -11.69
N LEU A 199 3.88 -8.71 -11.76
CA LEU A 199 3.74 -7.94 -13.01
C LEU A 199 5.01 -7.89 -13.83
N LEU A 200 6.19 -7.88 -13.18
CA LEU A 200 7.47 -7.63 -13.85
C LEU A 200 8.34 -8.88 -13.99
N HIS A 201 8.04 -9.96 -13.26
CA HIS A 201 8.83 -11.20 -13.26
C HIS A 201 7.96 -12.43 -13.52
N PRO A 202 7.50 -12.66 -14.76
CA PRO A 202 6.58 -13.76 -15.08
C PRO A 202 7.18 -15.16 -14.82
N GLN A 203 8.51 -15.27 -14.68
CA GLN A 203 9.21 -16.50 -14.30
C GLN A 203 9.02 -16.88 -12.83
N VAL A 204 8.51 -16.00 -11.98
CA VAL A 204 8.21 -16.31 -10.58
C VAL A 204 6.94 -17.14 -10.51
N GLY A 205 7.13 -18.43 -10.29
CA GLY A 205 6.05 -19.41 -10.13
C GLY A 205 5.42 -19.41 -8.74
N GLY A 206 4.92 -20.58 -8.34
CA GLY A 206 4.28 -20.83 -7.04
C GLY A 206 2.75 -20.84 -7.13
N VAL A 207 2.10 -21.15 -6.00
CA VAL A 207 0.65 -21.37 -5.93
C VAL A 207 -0.15 -20.10 -5.64
N GLY A 208 0.52 -19.03 -5.20
CA GLY A 208 -0.16 -17.79 -4.80
C GLY A 208 0.63 -16.52 -5.10
N VAL A 209 -0.11 -15.42 -5.25
CA VAL A 209 0.40 -14.06 -5.42
C VAL A 209 -0.24 -13.13 -4.40
N ARG A 210 0.52 -12.14 -3.91
CA ARG A 210 0.04 -11.14 -2.93
C ARG A 210 0.07 -9.76 -3.57
N GLY A 211 -1.07 -9.35 -4.12
CA GLY A 211 -1.28 -8.01 -4.66
C GLY A 211 -1.38 -6.99 -3.53
N GLY A 212 -0.52 -5.97 -3.55
CA GLY A 212 -0.55 -4.84 -2.63
C GLY A 212 -0.83 -3.55 -3.39
N ILE A 213 0.17 -2.71 -3.54
CA ILE A 213 0.05 -1.33 -4.07
C ILE A 213 -0.65 -1.23 -5.43
N VAL A 214 -0.47 -2.22 -6.30
CA VAL A 214 -1.11 -2.25 -7.62
C VAL A 214 -2.63 -2.31 -7.54
N LEU A 215 -3.19 -2.89 -6.48
CA LEU A 215 -4.63 -2.92 -6.25
C LEU A 215 -5.21 -1.53 -5.98
N TYR A 216 -4.37 -0.61 -5.54
CA TYR A 216 -4.71 0.78 -5.26
C TYR A 216 -4.34 1.73 -6.41
N GLY A 217 -3.94 1.16 -7.56
CA GLY A 217 -3.70 1.90 -8.79
C GLY A 217 -2.33 2.57 -8.88
N VAL A 218 -1.37 2.12 -8.09
CA VAL A 218 -0.03 2.71 -8.05
C VAL A 218 0.99 1.68 -8.53
N SER A 219 1.89 2.10 -9.43
CA SER A 219 3.00 1.26 -9.87
C SER A 219 3.94 0.93 -8.72
N PRO A 220 4.39 -0.32 -8.59
CA PRO A 220 5.40 -0.69 -7.61
C PRO A 220 6.81 -0.21 -7.97
N ASP A 221 7.03 0.17 -9.25
CA ASP A 221 8.28 0.68 -9.78
C ASP A 221 8.08 2.11 -10.29
N ALA A 222 8.88 3.06 -9.78
CA ALA A 222 8.80 4.47 -10.17
C ALA A 222 9.21 4.73 -11.63
N SER A 223 9.93 3.80 -12.26
CA SER A 223 10.34 3.91 -13.68
C SER A 223 9.23 3.47 -14.66
N VAL A 224 8.18 2.81 -14.17
CA VAL A 224 7.04 2.35 -14.96
C VAL A 224 5.78 3.03 -14.45
N THR A 225 5.05 3.73 -15.32
CA THR A 225 3.85 4.44 -14.91
C THR A 225 2.69 3.47 -14.59
N SER A 226 1.74 3.92 -13.76
CA SER A 226 0.51 3.15 -13.49
C SER A 226 -0.28 2.88 -14.77
N GLU A 227 -0.31 3.85 -15.69
CA GLU A 227 -0.98 3.73 -16.99
C GLU A 227 -0.36 2.63 -17.86
N GLN A 228 0.98 2.55 -17.92
CA GLN A 228 1.70 1.48 -18.65
C GLN A 228 1.38 0.08 -18.11
N LEU A 229 1.07 -0.04 -16.82
CA LEU A 229 0.63 -1.29 -16.18
C LEU A 229 -0.89 -1.51 -16.30
N GLY A 230 -1.62 -0.57 -16.92
CA GLY A 230 -3.08 -0.62 -17.05
C GLY A 230 -3.81 -0.46 -15.72
N LEU A 231 -3.23 0.29 -14.78
CA LEU A 231 -3.80 0.55 -13.46
C LEU A 231 -4.54 1.90 -13.43
N LYS A 232 -5.55 2.00 -12.57
CA LYS A 232 -6.32 3.22 -12.33
C LYS A 232 -6.12 3.69 -10.89
N PRO A 233 -5.79 4.99 -10.65
CA PRO A 233 -5.70 5.53 -9.30
C PRO A 233 -7.01 5.30 -8.53
N ALA A 234 -6.92 4.69 -7.35
CA ALA A 234 -8.09 4.37 -6.55
C ALA A 234 -8.38 5.39 -5.44
N MET A 235 -7.50 6.39 -5.27
CA MET A 235 -7.67 7.46 -4.29
C MET A 235 -7.40 8.83 -4.92
N THR A 236 -8.32 9.77 -4.69
CA THR A 236 -8.07 11.20 -4.95
C THR A 236 -8.09 11.97 -3.63
N LEU A 237 -6.98 12.61 -3.27
CA LEU A 237 -6.94 13.62 -2.21
C LEU A 237 -7.15 14.99 -2.83
N SER A 238 -8.14 15.72 -2.34
CA SER A 238 -8.42 17.05 -2.84
C SER A 238 -8.92 17.98 -1.74
N ALA A 239 -8.66 19.28 -1.90
CA ALA A 239 -9.11 20.32 -0.98
C ALA A 239 -9.47 21.58 -1.75
N ASP A 240 -10.29 22.47 -1.15
CA ASP A 240 -10.69 23.69 -1.83
C ASP A 240 -9.72 24.85 -1.53
N ILE A 241 -9.65 25.79 -2.44
CA ILE A 241 -9.03 27.10 -2.22
C ILE A 241 -9.87 27.86 -1.19
N ILE A 242 -9.23 28.33 -0.13
CA ILE A 242 -9.89 29.07 0.97
C ILE A 242 -9.55 30.58 0.96
N ALA A 243 -8.49 30.96 0.26
CA ALA A 243 -8.14 32.38 0.06
C ALA A 243 -7.35 32.56 -1.24
N VAL A 244 -7.51 33.71 -1.86
CA VAL A 244 -6.69 34.16 -3.01
C VAL A 244 -6.14 35.56 -2.68
N ARG A 245 -4.90 35.80 -3.03
CA ARG A 245 -4.26 37.08 -2.86
C ARG A 245 -3.23 37.36 -3.96
N GLU A 246 -2.98 38.64 -4.21
CA GLU A 246 -1.92 39.05 -5.09
C GLU A 246 -0.73 39.53 -4.25
N ILE A 247 0.47 39.29 -4.73
CA ILE A 247 1.72 39.72 -4.15
C ILE A 247 2.63 40.29 -5.24
N GLU A 248 3.50 41.23 -4.83
CA GLU A 248 4.45 41.89 -5.73
C GLU A 248 5.78 41.12 -5.84
N PRO A 249 6.55 41.34 -6.91
CA PRO A 249 7.89 40.81 -7.01
C PRO A 249 8.76 41.16 -5.79
N GLY A 250 9.49 40.19 -5.25
CA GLY A 250 10.31 40.32 -4.06
C GLY A 250 9.62 39.93 -2.75
N GLU A 251 8.30 39.76 -2.74
CA GLU A 251 7.60 39.28 -1.56
C GLU A 251 7.79 37.75 -1.39
N ALA A 252 7.90 37.34 -0.13
CA ALA A 252 8.15 35.94 0.23
C ALA A 252 6.89 35.22 0.66
N VAL A 253 6.84 33.88 0.47
CA VAL A 253 5.70 33.01 0.82
C VAL A 253 6.07 32.02 1.91
N GLY A 254 5.27 32.00 2.97
CA GLY A 254 5.25 30.98 4.00
C GLY A 254 6.45 30.99 4.95
N TYR A 255 6.54 29.92 5.74
CA TYR A 255 7.59 29.78 6.75
C TYR A 255 9.00 29.73 6.15
N GLY A 256 9.91 30.51 6.76
CA GLY A 256 11.31 30.59 6.35
C GLY A 256 11.53 31.34 5.05
N SER A 257 10.50 31.99 4.48
CA SER A 257 10.58 32.77 3.23
C SER A 257 11.27 31.99 2.10
N ARG A 258 11.01 30.69 2.03
CA ARG A 258 11.70 29.74 1.13
C ARG A 258 11.46 30.08 -0.36
N TRP A 259 10.30 30.60 -0.67
CA TRP A 259 9.92 31.00 -2.01
C TRP A 259 9.71 32.51 -2.07
N ILE A 260 10.23 33.16 -3.13
CA ILE A 260 10.12 34.59 -3.35
C ILE A 260 9.52 34.82 -4.74
N ALA A 261 8.52 35.71 -4.83
CA ALA A 261 7.86 36.04 -6.08
C ALA A 261 8.85 36.78 -7.02
N LYS A 262 8.96 36.29 -8.25
CA LYS A 262 9.79 36.86 -9.31
C LYS A 262 9.01 37.77 -10.27
N ARG A 263 7.70 37.76 -10.19
CA ARG A 263 6.73 38.56 -10.98
C ARG A 263 5.52 38.86 -10.09
N PRO A 264 4.65 39.78 -10.45
CA PRO A 264 3.33 39.89 -9.82
C PRO A 264 2.67 38.50 -9.82
N THR A 265 2.32 37.99 -8.65
CA THR A 265 1.92 36.60 -8.48
C THR A 265 0.58 36.52 -7.76
N ARG A 266 -0.31 35.73 -8.31
CA ARG A 266 -1.60 35.40 -7.71
C ARG A 266 -1.51 34.05 -6.98
N LEU A 267 -1.58 34.10 -5.65
CA LEU A 267 -1.49 32.97 -4.78
C LEU A 267 -2.88 32.43 -4.41
N ALA A 268 -3.02 31.12 -4.33
CA ALA A 268 -4.16 30.48 -3.72
C ALA A 268 -3.71 29.65 -2.50
N VAL A 269 -4.42 29.83 -1.38
CA VAL A 269 -4.26 29.04 -0.16
C VAL A 269 -5.25 27.88 -0.20
N VAL A 270 -4.75 26.66 -0.07
CA VAL A 270 -5.52 25.43 -0.14
C VAL A 270 -5.67 24.82 1.25
N ALA A 271 -6.85 24.29 1.59
CA ALA A 271 -7.21 23.76 2.92
C ALA A 271 -6.62 22.36 3.18
N CYS A 272 -5.33 22.15 2.90
CA CYS A 272 -4.60 20.91 3.17
C CYS A 272 -3.18 21.21 3.63
N GLY A 273 -2.70 20.48 4.64
CA GLY A 273 -1.34 20.60 5.11
C GLY A 273 -0.79 19.27 5.64
N TYR A 274 0.36 19.32 6.34
CA TYR A 274 1.03 18.09 6.76
C TYR A 274 0.27 17.32 7.85
N ALA A 275 -0.60 17.96 8.62
CA ALA A 275 -1.45 17.26 9.58
C ALA A 275 -2.66 16.54 8.91
N ASP A 276 -2.86 16.74 7.62
CA ASP A 276 -3.82 15.99 6.81
C ASP A 276 -3.18 14.80 6.08
N GLY A 277 -1.83 14.71 6.11
CA GLY A 277 -1.06 13.67 5.45
C GLY A 277 -0.27 14.15 4.22
N TYR A 278 -0.38 15.43 3.82
CA TYR A 278 0.41 15.96 2.70
C TYR A 278 1.85 16.26 3.16
N PRO A 279 2.90 15.77 2.47
CA PRO A 279 4.26 15.83 2.99
C PRO A 279 4.77 17.27 3.22
N ARG A 280 5.31 17.53 4.43
CA ARG A 280 5.96 18.83 4.73
C ARG A 280 7.25 19.03 3.91
N SER A 281 7.90 17.94 3.52
CA SER A 281 9.12 17.92 2.70
C SER A 281 8.87 18.23 1.23
N MET A 282 7.61 18.36 0.79
CA MET A 282 7.26 18.63 -0.59
C MET A 282 7.99 19.91 -1.09
N PRO A 283 8.78 19.81 -2.18
CA PRO A 283 9.53 20.95 -2.70
C PRO A 283 8.65 21.94 -3.46
N ASP A 284 9.14 23.18 -3.56
CA ASP A 284 8.54 24.19 -4.43
C ASP A 284 8.49 23.67 -5.88
N GLY A 285 7.44 24.06 -6.61
CA GLY A 285 7.21 23.60 -7.97
C GLY A 285 6.56 22.23 -8.09
N SER A 286 6.23 21.56 -6.96
CA SER A 286 5.46 20.32 -7.01
C SER A 286 4.07 20.59 -7.57
N PRO A 287 3.57 19.70 -8.46
CA PRO A 287 2.32 19.94 -9.16
C PRO A 287 1.10 19.72 -8.25
N THR A 288 0.08 20.52 -8.47
CA THR A 288 -1.32 20.31 -8.09
C THR A 288 -2.19 20.57 -9.30
N TRP A 289 -3.44 20.12 -9.29
CA TRP A 289 -4.36 20.30 -10.42
C TRP A 289 -5.56 21.13 -9.99
N VAL A 290 -5.86 22.21 -10.73
CA VAL A 290 -7.00 23.09 -10.47
C VAL A 290 -7.52 23.69 -11.76
N GLU A 291 -8.84 23.75 -11.94
CA GLU A 291 -9.49 24.37 -13.11
C GLU A 291 -8.88 23.89 -14.46
N GLY A 292 -8.57 22.58 -14.57
CA GLY A 292 -8.05 22.00 -15.80
C GLY A 292 -6.56 22.24 -16.06
N LYS A 293 -5.80 22.74 -15.09
CA LYS A 293 -4.37 23.09 -15.24
C LYS A 293 -3.53 22.72 -14.05
N ILE A 294 -2.25 22.52 -14.31
CA ILE A 294 -1.22 22.38 -13.25
C ILE A 294 -0.95 23.72 -12.60
N ALA A 295 -1.01 23.75 -11.27
CA ALA A 295 -0.58 24.88 -10.44
C ALA A 295 0.56 24.41 -9.52
N PRO A 296 1.73 25.08 -9.51
CA PRO A 296 2.85 24.66 -8.70
C PRO A 296 2.67 25.06 -7.23
N LEU A 297 3.10 24.19 -6.31
CA LEU A 297 3.28 24.48 -4.90
C LEU A 297 4.34 25.57 -4.73
N VAL A 298 4.10 26.54 -3.88
CA VAL A 298 5.04 27.63 -3.54
C VAL A 298 5.11 27.86 -2.03
N GLY A 299 6.32 27.91 -1.50
CA GLY A 299 6.60 28.03 -0.06
C GLY A 299 6.42 26.72 0.72
N ALA A 300 6.75 26.75 2.00
CA ALA A 300 6.70 25.58 2.86
C ALA A 300 5.26 25.17 3.17
N VAL A 301 4.95 23.87 3.06
CA VAL A 301 3.68 23.31 3.52
C VAL A 301 3.51 23.57 5.01
N SER A 302 2.38 24.14 5.40
CA SER A 302 2.01 24.41 6.78
C SER A 302 1.25 23.24 7.40
N MET A 303 0.90 23.30 8.69
CA MET A 303 0.17 22.23 9.36
C MET A 303 -1.17 21.93 8.69
N ASP A 304 -1.91 22.97 8.33
CA ASP A 304 -3.31 22.86 7.87
C ASP A 304 -3.54 23.47 6.48
N MET A 305 -2.53 24.04 5.86
CA MET A 305 -2.63 24.78 4.61
C MET A 305 -1.37 24.61 3.76
N LEU A 306 -1.54 24.73 2.46
CA LEU A 306 -0.46 24.91 1.49
C LEU A 306 -0.80 26.04 0.52
N THR A 307 0.18 26.55 -0.17
CA THR A 307 0.02 27.67 -1.11
C THR A 307 0.46 27.23 -2.51
N ILE A 308 -0.33 27.59 -3.52
CA ILE A 308 -0.04 27.33 -4.93
C ILE A 308 -0.05 28.62 -5.73
N ASP A 309 0.78 28.69 -6.78
CA ASP A 309 0.77 29.81 -7.76
C ASP A 309 -0.31 29.56 -8.81
N VAL A 310 -1.33 30.42 -8.84
CA VAL A 310 -2.45 30.38 -9.79
C VAL A 310 -2.46 31.59 -10.73
N THR A 311 -1.31 32.28 -10.90
CA THR A 311 -1.18 33.47 -11.74
C THR A 311 -1.70 33.22 -13.15
N ASP A 312 -1.38 32.09 -13.73
CA ASP A 312 -1.76 31.71 -15.09
C ASP A 312 -3.10 30.95 -15.17
N ILE A 313 -3.85 30.95 -14.06
CA ILE A 313 -5.17 30.28 -13.93
C ILE A 313 -6.20 31.28 -13.38
N PRO A 314 -6.64 32.26 -14.19
CA PRO A 314 -7.52 33.33 -13.73
C PRO A 314 -8.88 32.83 -13.21
N GLN A 315 -9.32 31.63 -13.59
CA GLN A 315 -10.57 31.01 -13.14
C GLN A 315 -10.47 30.50 -11.68
N ALA A 316 -9.27 30.21 -11.20
CA ALA A 316 -9.09 29.71 -9.83
C ALA A 316 -9.56 30.76 -8.82
N ARG A 317 -10.43 30.37 -7.89
CA ARG A 317 -11.07 31.25 -6.90
C ARG A 317 -11.33 30.49 -5.60
N VAL A 318 -11.73 31.20 -4.58
CA VAL A 318 -12.21 30.56 -3.34
C VAL A 318 -13.34 29.58 -3.68
N GLY A 319 -13.23 28.35 -3.20
CA GLY A 319 -14.13 27.24 -3.50
C GLY A 319 -13.73 26.40 -4.73
N SER A 320 -12.72 26.80 -5.53
CA SER A 320 -12.19 25.93 -6.57
C SER A 320 -11.52 24.71 -5.96
N ARG A 321 -11.83 23.51 -6.47
CA ARG A 321 -11.29 22.23 -6.04
C ARG A 321 -9.89 22.03 -6.58
N VAL A 322 -8.96 21.67 -5.71
CA VAL A 322 -7.57 21.38 -6.03
C VAL A 322 -7.33 19.89 -5.79
N GLU A 323 -6.96 19.15 -6.82
CA GLU A 323 -6.45 17.78 -6.67
C GLU A 323 -4.98 17.85 -6.25
N LEU A 324 -4.67 17.17 -5.16
CA LEU A 324 -3.33 17.07 -4.60
C LEU A 324 -2.63 15.80 -5.06
N TRP A 325 -3.36 14.69 -5.14
CA TRP A 325 -3.02 13.51 -5.92
C TRP A 325 -4.28 12.76 -6.34
N GLY A 326 -4.21 12.00 -7.43
CA GLY A 326 -5.34 11.27 -7.98
C GLY A 326 -5.13 10.92 -9.44
N GLU A 327 -6.09 11.28 -10.26
CA GLU A 327 -6.10 11.00 -11.69
C GLU A 327 -5.08 11.85 -12.47
N HIS A 328 -5.00 13.15 -12.15
CA HIS A 328 -4.15 14.12 -12.88
C HIS A 328 -2.76 14.25 -12.26
N ILE A 329 -2.63 14.00 -10.96
CA ILE A 329 -1.38 14.08 -10.21
C ILE A 329 -1.05 12.69 -9.64
N PRO A 330 -0.22 11.89 -10.31
CA PRO A 330 0.16 10.57 -9.82
C PRO A 330 0.88 10.67 -8.47
N VAL A 331 0.44 9.86 -7.51
CA VAL A 331 1.03 9.87 -6.15
C VAL A 331 2.52 9.49 -6.14
N ASN A 332 2.98 8.63 -7.07
CA ASN A 332 4.39 8.27 -7.20
C ASN A 332 5.27 9.45 -7.59
N ASP A 333 4.77 10.35 -8.45
CA ASP A 333 5.52 11.54 -8.87
C ASP A 333 5.76 12.47 -7.68
N LEU A 334 4.75 12.63 -6.82
CA LEU A 334 4.89 13.41 -5.59
C LEU A 334 5.82 12.72 -4.58
N ALA A 335 5.67 11.40 -4.41
CA ALA A 335 6.51 10.62 -3.52
C ALA A 335 7.98 10.72 -3.91
N SER A 336 8.31 10.58 -5.19
CA SER A 336 9.67 10.72 -5.70
C SER A 336 10.25 12.12 -5.43
N ARG A 337 9.44 13.20 -5.54
CA ARG A 337 9.86 14.58 -5.26
C ARG A 337 10.23 14.82 -3.81
N CYS A 338 9.61 14.13 -2.88
CA CYS A 338 9.92 14.26 -1.45
C CYS A 338 10.75 13.10 -0.89
N GLY A 339 11.34 12.25 -1.77
CA GLY A 339 12.29 11.21 -1.38
C GLY A 339 11.66 10.00 -0.69
N THR A 340 10.41 9.68 -1.03
CA THR A 340 9.68 8.53 -0.48
C THR A 340 8.96 7.74 -1.58
N ILE A 341 8.03 6.88 -1.20
CA ILE A 341 7.26 5.99 -2.09
C ILE A 341 5.75 6.24 -1.95
N GLY A 342 4.99 5.95 -3.01
CA GLY A 342 3.54 6.16 -3.04
C GLY A 342 2.79 5.45 -1.90
N TYR A 343 3.31 4.31 -1.43
CA TYR A 343 2.79 3.59 -0.26
C TYR A 343 2.67 4.47 0.99
N GLU A 344 3.75 5.23 1.28
CA GLU A 344 3.80 6.09 2.46
C GLU A 344 2.76 7.22 2.37
N LEU A 345 2.67 7.88 1.21
CA LEU A 345 1.72 8.98 1.02
C LEU A 345 0.27 8.51 1.18
N LEU A 346 -0.09 7.37 0.58
CA LEU A 346 -1.44 6.81 0.71
C LEU A 346 -1.78 6.45 2.16
N CYS A 347 -0.83 5.82 2.88
CA CYS A 347 -1.03 5.43 4.28
C CYS A 347 -1.00 6.62 5.25
N ALA A 348 -0.41 7.76 4.86
CA ALA A 348 -0.24 8.93 5.71
C ALA A 348 -1.50 9.81 5.81
N VAL A 349 -2.53 9.56 5.00
CA VAL A 349 -3.79 10.31 5.11
C VAL A 349 -4.34 10.23 6.52
N ALA A 350 -4.46 11.38 7.16
CA ALA A 350 -4.86 11.46 8.56
C ALA A 350 -6.36 11.15 8.74
N SER A 351 -6.70 10.54 9.87
CA SER A 351 -8.09 10.17 10.19
C SER A 351 -9.07 11.36 10.29
N ARG A 352 -8.55 12.58 10.40
CA ARG A 352 -9.37 13.80 10.37
C ARG A 352 -9.86 14.20 8.96
N VAL A 353 -9.30 13.61 7.91
CA VAL A 353 -9.73 13.83 6.53
C VAL A 353 -10.93 12.94 6.22
N PRO A 354 -12.08 13.51 5.85
CA PRO A 354 -13.24 12.71 5.50
C PRO A 354 -12.95 11.81 4.29
N VAL A 355 -13.29 10.53 4.41
CA VAL A 355 -13.21 9.54 3.33
C VAL A 355 -14.61 9.31 2.76
N ILE A 356 -14.76 9.50 1.46
CA ILE A 356 -15.99 9.25 0.70
C ILE A 356 -15.68 8.17 -0.35
N SER A 357 -16.65 7.37 -0.71
CA SER A 357 -16.56 6.41 -1.84
C SER A 357 -17.70 6.66 -2.82
N ASP A 358 -17.43 6.52 -4.11
CA ASP A 358 -18.44 6.53 -5.19
C ASP A 358 -19.20 5.20 -5.27
#